data_8e5cc383b3b32867a8b044a966ccf9f2
#
_entry.id   8e5cc383b3b32867a8b044a966ccf9f2
#
_cell.length_a   1.000
_cell.length_b   1.000
_cell.length_c   1.000
_cell.angle_alpha   90.00
_cell.angle_beta   90.00
_cell.angle_gamma   90.00
#
_symmetry.space_group_name_H-M   'P 1'
#
loop_
_entity.id
_entity.type
_entity.pdbx_description
1 polymer ?
#
loop_
_entity_poly.entity_id
_entity_poly.type
_entity_poly.pdbx_seq_one_letter_code
_entity_poly.pdbx_strand_id
1 'polypeptide(L)'
;MINQIWKLLPMRENQEDWRKQLNSVLTEVYGLSEMFGGQLNFLILLSKLEGLPQTDNFMTYRITVFGAISLLTEMANSLDGQS
;
A
#
# COMPACT_ATOMS: atom_id res chain seq x y z
N MET A 1 -5.15 7.89 1.33
CA MET A 1 -4.21 6.81 0.91
C MET A 1 -4.78 5.41 1.11
N ILE A 2 -5.29 5.10 2.29
CA ILE A 2 -5.86 3.77 2.56
C ILE A 2 -6.99 3.42 1.58
N ASN A 3 -7.89 4.38 1.33
CA ASN A 3 -8.98 4.17 0.37
C ASN A 3 -8.49 3.86 -1.04
N GLN A 4 -7.37 4.45 -1.43
CA GLN A 4 -6.78 4.23 -2.74
C GLN A 4 -6.18 2.83 -2.86
N ILE A 5 -5.64 2.31 -1.76
CA ILE A 5 -5.13 0.94 -1.72
C ILE A 5 -6.30 -0.05 -1.76
N TRP A 6 -7.40 0.22 -1.04
CA TRP A 6 -8.59 -0.60 -1.08
C TRP A 6 -9.15 -0.76 -2.50
N LYS A 7 -9.06 0.28 -3.32
CA LYS A 7 -9.54 0.24 -4.70
C LYS A 7 -8.81 -0.79 -5.56
N LEU A 8 -7.59 -1.16 -5.17
CA LEU A 8 -6.82 -2.15 -5.92
C LEU A 8 -7.51 -3.51 -5.97
N LEU A 9 -8.26 -3.87 -4.94
CA LEU A 9 -8.95 -5.16 -4.90
C LEU A 9 -10.03 -5.29 -5.97
N PRO A 10 -11.06 -4.39 -6.00
CA PRO A 10 -12.10 -4.51 -7.03
C PRO A 10 -11.56 -4.22 -8.43
N MET A 11 -10.56 -3.34 -8.55
CA MET A 11 -10.00 -3.04 -9.86
C MET A 11 -9.35 -4.26 -10.49
N ARG A 12 -8.57 -5.02 -9.73
CA ARG A 12 -7.95 -6.24 -10.24
C ARG A 12 -9.01 -7.32 -10.50
N GLU A 13 -9.98 -7.47 -9.60
CA GLU A 13 -11.04 -8.43 -9.75
C GLU A 13 -11.87 -8.18 -11.01
N ASN A 14 -12.08 -6.90 -11.35
CA ASN A 14 -12.85 -6.48 -12.52
C ASN A 14 -11.96 -6.30 -13.76
N GLN A 15 -10.69 -6.62 -13.67
CA GLN A 15 -9.70 -6.48 -14.74
C GLN A 15 -9.54 -5.03 -15.23
N GLU A 16 -9.72 -4.08 -14.33
CA GLU A 16 -9.45 -2.67 -14.59
C GLU A 16 -7.95 -2.38 -14.49
N ASP A 17 -7.54 -1.16 -14.85
CA ASP A 17 -6.13 -0.77 -14.85
C ASP A 17 -5.61 -0.53 -13.42
N TRP A 18 -5.49 -1.61 -12.66
CA TRP A 18 -5.03 -1.54 -11.28
C TRP A 18 -3.55 -1.18 -11.17
N ARG A 19 -2.76 -1.46 -12.22
CA ARG A 19 -1.32 -1.12 -12.21
C ARG A 19 -1.11 0.38 -12.20
N LYS A 20 -1.94 1.11 -12.93
CA LYS A 20 -1.89 2.57 -12.94
C LYS A 20 -2.24 3.12 -11.56
N GLN A 21 -3.27 2.57 -10.93
CA GLN A 21 -3.66 2.94 -9.57
C GLN A 21 -2.53 2.64 -8.59
N LEU A 22 -1.89 1.49 -8.71
CA LEU A 22 -0.76 1.12 -7.86
C LEU A 22 0.39 2.10 -8.00
N ASN A 23 0.73 2.52 -9.22
CA ASN A 23 1.79 3.49 -9.45
C ASN A 23 1.50 4.82 -8.74
N SER A 24 0.24 5.26 -8.75
CA SER A 24 -0.17 6.47 -8.04
C SER A 24 0.03 6.31 -6.53
N VAL A 25 -0.34 5.16 -5.99
CA VAL A 25 -0.15 4.86 -4.56
C VAL A 25 1.33 4.84 -4.21
N LEU A 26 2.15 4.19 -5.03
CA LEU A 26 3.59 4.14 -4.80
C LEU A 26 4.21 5.53 -4.77
N THR A 27 3.80 6.40 -5.70
CA THR A 27 4.30 7.77 -5.75
C THR A 27 3.98 8.51 -4.45
N GLU A 28 2.75 8.35 -3.92
CA GLU A 28 2.37 8.99 -2.66
C GLU A 28 3.19 8.43 -1.48
N VAL A 29 3.40 7.13 -1.44
CA VAL A 29 4.16 6.50 -0.35
C VAL A 29 5.62 6.94 -0.39
N TYR A 30 6.21 7.05 -1.58
CA TYR A 30 7.57 7.58 -1.72
C TYR A 30 7.67 9.00 -1.18
N GLY A 31 6.69 9.86 -1.52
CA GLY A 31 6.67 11.22 -1.03
C GLY A 31 6.59 11.30 0.48
N LEU A 32 5.72 10.47 1.08
CA LEU A 32 5.59 10.40 2.53
C LEU A 32 6.87 9.86 3.19
N SER A 33 7.49 8.87 2.58
CA SER A 33 8.74 8.31 3.09
C SER A 33 9.83 9.38 3.16
N GLU A 34 9.95 10.20 2.13
CA GLU A 34 10.91 11.30 2.14
C GLU A 34 10.60 12.33 3.23
N MET A 35 9.31 12.65 3.42
CA MET A 35 8.90 13.60 4.45
C MET A 35 9.24 13.13 5.86
N PHE A 36 9.17 11.82 6.10
CA PHE A 36 9.40 11.24 7.42
C PHE A 36 10.77 10.60 7.58
N GLY A 37 11.71 10.91 6.68
CA GLY A 37 13.10 10.49 6.83
C GLY A 37 13.39 9.04 6.51
N GLY A 38 12.57 8.40 5.68
CA GLY A 38 12.83 7.04 5.24
C GLY A 38 12.69 5.98 6.33
N GLN A 39 11.69 6.12 7.20
CA GLN A 39 11.47 5.16 8.27
C GLN A 39 11.25 3.75 7.73
N LEU A 40 11.67 2.76 8.52
CA LEU A 40 11.61 1.35 8.14
C LEU A 40 10.20 0.92 7.72
N ASN A 41 9.16 1.40 8.40
CA ASN A 41 7.79 1.02 8.10
C ASN A 41 7.39 1.41 6.67
N PHE A 42 7.88 2.57 6.18
CA PHE A 42 7.62 2.97 4.80
C PHE A 42 8.33 2.06 3.80
N LEU A 43 9.54 1.61 4.14
CA LEU A 43 10.29 0.68 3.29
C LEU A 43 9.58 -0.68 3.20
N ILE A 44 9.05 -1.16 4.31
CA ILE A 44 8.28 -2.41 4.35
C ILE A 44 7.01 -2.25 3.51
N LEU A 45 6.30 -1.13 3.66
CA LEU A 45 5.09 -0.86 2.90
C LEU A 45 5.37 -0.83 1.40
N LEU A 46 6.42 -0.13 0.98
CA LEU A 46 6.83 -0.06 -0.42
C LEU A 46 7.15 -1.45 -0.96
N SER A 47 7.89 -2.26 -0.20
CA SER A 47 8.26 -3.61 -0.62
C SER A 47 7.01 -4.46 -0.87
N LYS A 48 6.02 -4.38 0.02
CA LYS A 48 4.76 -5.11 -0.15
C LYS A 48 4.02 -4.68 -1.41
N LEU A 49 3.89 -3.37 -1.63
CA LEU A 49 3.16 -2.83 -2.78
C LEU A 49 3.89 -3.12 -4.09
N GLU A 50 5.22 -3.01 -4.10
CA GLU A 50 6.00 -3.26 -5.31
C GLU A 50 5.93 -4.73 -5.75
N GLY A 51 5.64 -5.65 -4.84
CA GLY A 51 5.49 -7.06 -5.17
C GLY A 51 4.16 -7.41 -5.81
N LEU A 52 3.15 -6.52 -5.75
CA LEU A 52 1.82 -6.82 -6.26
C LEU A 52 1.77 -7.16 -7.75
N PRO A 53 2.49 -6.45 -8.65
CA PRO A 53 2.44 -6.79 -10.07
C PRO A 53 2.95 -8.18 -10.40
N GLN A 54 3.78 -8.77 -9.54
CA GLN A 54 4.37 -10.08 -9.74
C GLN A 54 3.52 -11.20 -9.13
N THR A 55 2.42 -10.86 -8.49
CA THR A 55 1.55 -11.80 -7.80
C THR A 55 0.51 -12.36 -8.77
N ASP A 56 0.63 -13.63 -9.14
CA ASP A 56 -0.29 -14.28 -10.09
C ASP A 56 -1.61 -14.68 -9.45
N ASN A 57 -1.59 -14.99 -8.17
CA ASN A 57 -2.75 -15.51 -7.43
C ASN A 57 -3.48 -14.35 -6.74
N PHE A 58 -4.77 -14.18 -7.04
CA PHE A 58 -5.58 -13.13 -6.44
C PHE A 58 -5.64 -13.24 -4.91
N MET A 59 -5.64 -14.46 -4.36
CA MET A 59 -5.66 -14.65 -2.91
C MET A 59 -4.41 -14.04 -2.27
N THR A 60 -3.23 -14.29 -2.84
CA THR A 60 -1.98 -13.71 -2.34
C THR A 60 -1.97 -12.19 -2.50
N TYR A 61 -2.47 -11.70 -3.63
CA TYR A 61 -2.62 -10.27 -3.87
C TYR A 61 -3.49 -9.63 -2.79
N ARG A 62 -4.63 -10.23 -2.48
CA ARG A 62 -5.57 -9.74 -1.47
C ARG A 62 -4.91 -9.70 -0.09
N ILE A 63 -4.20 -10.75 0.29
CA ILE A 63 -3.51 -10.82 1.58
C ILE A 63 -2.46 -9.71 1.68
N THR A 64 -1.72 -9.48 0.61
CA THR A 64 -0.69 -8.43 0.57
C THR A 64 -1.31 -7.04 0.70
N VAL A 65 -2.44 -6.80 0.01
CA VAL A 65 -3.15 -5.52 0.12
C VAL A 65 -3.65 -5.30 1.54
N PHE A 66 -4.25 -6.31 2.16
CA PHE A 66 -4.69 -6.20 3.55
C PHE A 66 -3.52 -5.93 4.49
N GLY A 67 -2.37 -6.57 4.26
CA GLY A 67 -1.17 -6.34 5.05
C GLY A 67 -0.67 -4.90 4.93
N ALA A 68 -0.70 -4.35 3.74
CA ALA A 68 -0.31 -2.96 3.51
C ALA A 68 -1.25 -2.00 4.24
N ILE A 69 -2.56 -2.25 4.17
CA ILE A 69 -3.55 -1.40 4.85
C ILE A 69 -3.38 -1.49 6.37
N SER A 70 -3.16 -2.69 6.91
CA SER A 70 -2.92 -2.88 8.33
C SER A 70 -1.69 -2.10 8.80
N LEU A 71 -0.62 -2.15 8.02
CA LEU A 71 0.61 -1.43 8.35
C LEU A 71 0.37 0.08 8.38
N LEU A 72 -0.34 0.61 7.38
CA LEU A 72 -0.69 2.03 7.35
C LEU A 72 -1.55 2.43 8.53
N THR A 73 -2.52 1.60 8.89
CA THR A 73 -3.39 1.85 10.04
C THR A 73 -2.58 1.89 11.33
N GLU A 74 -1.65 0.97 11.51
CA GLU A 74 -0.77 0.98 12.68
C GLU A 74 0.09 2.23 12.74
N MET A 75 0.64 2.64 11.60
CA MET A 75 1.45 3.85 11.53
C MET A 75 0.64 5.09 11.90
N ALA A 76 -0.58 5.20 11.39
CA ALA A 76 -1.46 6.32 11.71
C ALA A 76 -1.82 6.34 13.20
N ASN A 77 -2.14 5.18 13.76
CA ASN A 77 -2.47 5.07 15.18
C ASN A 77 -1.26 5.40 16.07
N SER A 78 -0.08 5.01 15.66
CA SER A 78 1.15 5.32 16.40
C SER A 78 1.40 6.83 16.45
N LEU A 79 1.17 7.53 15.33
CA LEU A 79 1.31 8.98 15.28
C LEU A 79 0.29 9.67 16.19
N ASP A 80 -0.96 9.21 16.14
CA ASP A 80 -2.03 9.77 16.98
C ASP A 80 -1.76 9.47 18.46
N GLY A 81 -1.23 8.31 18.78
CA GLY A 81 -0.95 7.93 20.15
C GLY A 81 0.17 8.70 20.81
N GLN A 82 0.96 9.44 20.03
CA GLN A 82 2.04 10.26 20.55
C GLN A 82 1.64 11.70 20.81
N SER A 83 0.45 12.04 20.43
CA SER A 83 -0.04 13.43 20.60
C SER A 83 -0.61 13.69 21.98
#